data_b8aaf29bdfedb5b44dd2ad49afbad30b
#
_entry.id   b8aaf29bdfedb5b44dd2ad49afbad30b
#
_cell.length_a   1.000
_cell.length_b   1.000
_cell.length_c   1.000
_cell.angle_alpha   90.00
_cell.angle_beta   90.00
_cell.angle_gamma   90.00
#
_symmetry.space_group_name_H-M   'P 1'
#
loop_
_entity.id
_entity.type
_entity.pdbx_description
1 polymer ?
#
loop_
_entity_poly.entity_id
_entity_poly.type
_entity_poly.pdbx_seq_one_letter_code
_entity_poly.pdbx_strand_id
1 'polypeptide(L)'
;LYPDFLCIFNSRIERSSAKDRAIYPKEKEGTSMKDLTQGDELKTIFYFSLPIFIGNLFQQLYNVADSVIVGNFLGKESLAAVGFSYQINFLLIALSMGISLGASVLVSRYFGAGEREKIKKVIDTGFLFSVFLAIIIAVAGVIFSEKILLFFRVPDKLIGMADSYLKLIFIGCIPTFSYNALTNILRGMGDSKNPLYFVIISTGINII
;
A
#
# COMPACT_ATOMS: atom_id res chain seq x y z
N LEU A 1 -5.65 -13.72 2.98
CA LEU A 1 -5.89 -12.25 2.97
C LEU A 1 -6.83 -11.80 1.84
N TYR A 2 -6.58 -12.24 0.57
CA TYR A 2 -7.41 -11.83 -0.57
C TYR A 2 -8.82 -12.46 -0.56
N PRO A 3 -8.99 -13.78 -0.31
CA PRO A 3 -10.30 -14.38 -0.21
C PRO A 3 -11.14 -13.81 0.94
N ASP A 4 -10.52 -13.55 2.10
CA ASP A 4 -11.20 -12.99 3.26
C ASP A 4 -11.61 -11.54 3.02
N PHE A 5 -10.74 -10.75 2.36
CA PHE A 5 -11.06 -9.38 1.95
C PHE A 5 -12.24 -9.35 0.98
N LEU A 6 -12.25 -10.22 -0.05
CA LEU A 6 -13.36 -10.32 -1.00
C LEU A 6 -14.65 -10.79 -0.33
N CYS A 7 -14.56 -11.72 0.62
CA CYS A 7 -15.71 -12.19 1.38
C CYS A 7 -16.31 -11.07 2.24
N ILE A 8 -15.48 -10.33 2.97
CA ILE A 8 -15.90 -9.16 3.75
C ILE A 8 -16.46 -8.06 2.84
N PHE A 9 -15.82 -7.83 1.70
CA PHE A 9 -16.22 -6.83 0.71
C PHE A 9 -17.56 -7.20 0.06
N ASN A 10 -17.72 -8.44 -0.44
CA ASN A 10 -18.97 -8.93 -1.03
C ASN A 10 -20.11 -8.95 0.00
N SER A 11 -19.87 -9.39 1.23
CA SER A 11 -20.89 -9.39 2.29
C SER A 11 -21.33 -7.97 2.67
N ARG A 12 -20.46 -6.98 2.53
CA ARG A 12 -20.80 -5.56 2.72
C ARG A 12 -21.62 -5.00 1.55
N ILE A 13 -21.27 -5.37 0.32
CA ILE A 13 -22.03 -4.97 -0.87
C ILE A 13 -23.42 -5.61 -0.86
N GLU A 14 -23.54 -6.90 -0.55
CA GLU A 14 -24.81 -7.62 -0.52
C GLU A 14 -25.76 -7.13 0.58
N ARG A 15 -25.26 -6.85 1.79
CA ARG A 15 -26.06 -6.27 2.87
C ARG A 15 -26.61 -4.89 2.55
N SER A 16 -25.94 -4.13 1.72
CA SER A 16 -26.42 -2.83 1.22
C SER A 16 -27.45 -2.98 0.09
N SER A 17 -27.49 -4.14 -0.60
CA SER A 17 -28.42 -4.40 -1.72
C SER A 17 -29.84 -4.76 -1.29
N ALA A 18 -30.02 -5.30 -0.08
CA ALA A 18 -31.29 -5.90 0.32
C ALA A 18 -32.33 -4.90 0.86
N LYS A 19 -32.03 -3.67 1.13
CA LYS A 19 -32.95 -2.81 1.89
C LYS A 19 -33.13 -1.35 1.48
N ASP A 20 -32.43 -0.77 0.50
CA ASP A 20 -32.72 0.62 0.14
C ASP A 20 -32.36 0.97 -1.31
N ARG A 21 -33.39 1.30 -2.11
CA ARG A 21 -33.32 2.13 -3.32
C ARG A 21 -33.16 3.62 -2.98
N ALA A 22 -32.44 3.94 -1.95
CA ALA A 22 -31.95 5.28 -1.67
C ALA A 22 -30.50 5.35 -2.13
N ILE A 23 -30.18 6.30 -2.95
CA ILE A 23 -28.92 6.47 -3.69
C ILE A 23 -27.68 6.59 -2.77
N TYR A 24 -27.84 6.73 -1.47
CA TYR A 24 -26.76 6.76 -0.47
C TYR A 24 -27.20 5.97 0.77
N PRO A 25 -26.36 5.08 1.31
CA PRO A 25 -26.65 4.48 2.59
C PRO A 25 -26.61 5.56 3.68
N LYS A 26 -27.76 5.78 4.35
CA LYS A 26 -27.77 6.50 5.64
C LYS A 26 -26.72 5.86 6.54
N GLU A 27 -25.95 6.71 7.17
CA GLU A 27 -24.94 6.38 8.17
C GLU A 27 -25.45 5.28 9.12
N LYS A 28 -25.03 4.04 8.92
CA LYS A 28 -25.17 2.98 9.91
C LYS A 28 -23.91 2.96 10.72
N GLU A 29 -24.04 3.21 12.00
CA GLU A 29 -22.98 2.99 12.99
C GLU A 29 -22.27 1.67 12.69
N GLY A 30 -20.98 1.75 12.39
CA GLY A 30 -20.12 0.60 12.11
C GLY A 30 -19.51 0.50 10.70
N THR A 31 -19.89 1.37 9.74
CA THR A 31 -19.25 1.38 8.43
C THR A 31 -18.28 2.56 8.33
N SER A 32 -17.00 2.26 8.18
CA SER A 32 -15.93 3.26 8.07
C SER A 32 -15.97 4.10 6.78
N MET A 33 -16.84 3.75 5.83
CA MET A 33 -16.99 4.45 4.56
C MET A 33 -17.87 5.69 4.74
N LYS A 34 -17.28 6.87 4.51
CA LYS A 34 -17.96 8.16 4.59
C LYS A 34 -18.36 8.61 3.19
N ASP A 35 -19.61 9.10 3.04
CA ASP A 35 -20.01 9.80 1.83
C ASP A 35 -19.31 11.16 1.77
N LEU A 36 -18.37 11.30 0.85
CA LEU A 36 -17.56 12.50 0.67
C LEU A 36 -18.22 13.55 -0.23
N THR A 37 -19.44 13.27 -0.71
CA THR A 37 -20.15 14.18 -1.63
C THR A 37 -21.04 15.17 -0.92
N GLN A 38 -21.25 15.03 0.41
CA GLN A 38 -22.13 15.86 1.20
C GLN A 38 -21.40 16.65 2.27
N GLY A 39 -21.80 17.91 2.47
CA GLY A 39 -21.30 18.79 3.52
C GLY A 39 -20.29 19.84 3.05
N ASP A 40 -19.59 20.44 4.01
CA ASP A 40 -18.51 21.41 3.76
C ASP A 40 -17.29 20.68 3.19
N GLU A 41 -16.94 20.98 1.96
CA GLU A 41 -15.87 20.32 1.20
C GLU A 41 -14.53 20.37 1.95
N LEU A 42 -14.16 21.52 2.51
CA LEU A 42 -12.89 21.69 3.22
C LEU A 42 -12.82 20.82 4.48
N LYS A 43 -13.89 20.77 5.26
CA LYS A 43 -13.96 19.92 6.44
C LYS A 43 -13.90 18.46 6.08
N THR A 44 -14.60 18.06 5.05
CA THR A 44 -14.64 16.67 4.57
C THR A 44 -13.26 16.22 4.12
N ILE A 45 -12.56 17.02 3.32
CA ILE A 45 -11.18 16.74 2.88
C ILE A 45 -10.24 16.66 4.08
N PHE A 46 -10.32 17.62 5.02
CA PHE A 46 -9.46 17.64 6.19
C PHE A 46 -9.62 16.38 7.05
N TYR A 47 -10.84 16.01 7.40
CA TYR A 47 -11.10 14.81 8.21
C TYR A 47 -10.76 13.50 7.48
N PHE A 48 -10.85 13.47 6.16
CA PHE A 48 -10.44 12.32 5.36
C PHE A 48 -8.91 12.20 5.25
N SER A 49 -8.21 13.32 5.11
CA SER A 49 -6.75 13.35 4.97
C SER A 49 -6.01 13.12 6.29
N LEU A 50 -6.61 13.47 7.43
CA LEU A 50 -5.98 13.35 8.75
C LEU A 50 -5.54 11.91 9.10
N PRO A 51 -6.38 10.86 8.95
CA PRO A 51 -5.94 9.48 9.16
C PRO A 51 -4.81 9.06 8.20
N ILE A 52 -4.84 9.52 6.96
CA ILE A 52 -3.80 9.22 5.97
C ILE A 52 -2.48 9.87 6.40
N PHE A 53 -2.52 11.13 6.83
CA PHE A 53 -1.35 11.86 7.33
C PHE A 53 -0.74 11.17 8.56
N ILE A 54 -1.57 10.80 9.53
CA ILE A 54 -1.13 10.07 10.73
C ILE A 54 -0.50 8.73 10.34
N GLY A 55 -1.12 7.98 9.42
CA GLY A 55 -0.56 6.73 8.91
C GLY A 55 0.81 6.90 8.28
N ASN A 56 1.01 7.96 7.49
CA ASN A 56 2.29 8.29 6.89
C ASN A 56 3.34 8.65 7.96
N LEU A 57 2.96 9.35 9.03
CA LEU A 57 3.87 9.63 10.15
C LEU A 57 4.32 8.35 10.85
N PHE A 58 3.41 7.42 11.14
CA PHE A 58 3.78 6.12 11.71
C PHE A 58 4.72 5.34 10.80
N GLN A 59 4.49 5.37 9.50
CA GLN A 59 5.37 4.74 8.52
C GLN A 59 6.76 5.37 8.49
N GLN A 60 6.87 6.69 8.66
CA GLN A 60 8.18 7.35 8.77
C GLN A 60 8.90 7.03 10.08
N LEU A 61 8.17 6.98 11.20
CA LEU A 61 8.74 6.53 12.48
C LEU A 61 9.30 5.10 12.40
N TYR A 62 8.57 4.20 11.74
CA TYR A 62 9.02 2.86 11.43
C TYR A 62 10.37 2.88 10.65
N ASN A 63 10.46 3.64 9.57
CA ASN A 63 11.68 3.72 8.76
C ASN A 63 12.88 4.28 9.56
N VAL A 64 12.63 5.25 10.44
CA VAL A 64 13.65 5.82 11.31
C VAL A 64 14.12 4.80 12.34
N ALA A 65 13.18 4.10 13.00
CA ALA A 65 13.50 3.05 13.98
C ALA A 65 14.34 1.93 13.34
N ASP A 66 13.95 1.47 12.16
CA ASP A 66 14.66 0.44 11.39
C ASP A 66 16.11 0.90 11.07
N SER A 67 16.27 2.13 10.60
CA SER A 67 17.59 2.71 10.31
C SER A 67 18.48 2.84 11.56
N VAL A 68 17.90 3.20 12.70
CA VAL A 68 18.61 3.29 14.00
C VAL A 68 19.04 1.90 14.48
N ILE A 69 18.17 0.91 14.37
CA ILE A 69 18.48 -0.48 14.74
C ILE A 69 19.62 -1.01 13.86
N VAL A 70 19.50 -0.89 12.53
CA VAL A 70 20.55 -1.35 11.61
C VAL A 70 21.87 -0.64 11.88
N GLY A 71 21.86 0.69 12.08
CA GLY A 71 23.08 1.46 12.33
C GLY A 71 23.78 1.09 13.64
N ASN A 72 23.02 0.84 14.71
CA ASN A 72 23.58 0.54 16.02
C ASN A 72 24.03 -0.93 16.18
N PHE A 73 23.29 -1.87 15.63
CA PHE A 73 23.54 -3.30 15.83
C PHE A 73 24.38 -3.93 14.72
N LEU A 74 24.26 -3.49 13.47
CA LEU A 74 24.92 -4.08 12.31
C LEU A 74 26.10 -3.24 11.79
N GLY A 75 26.30 -2.04 12.34
CA GLY A 75 27.41 -1.18 12.02
C GLY A 75 27.25 -0.34 10.74
N LYS A 76 28.29 0.50 10.51
CA LYS A 76 28.26 1.52 9.43
C LYS A 76 28.21 0.93 8.01
N GLU A 77 28.83 -0.23 7.80
CA GLU A 77 28.86 -0.87 6.48
C GLU A 77 27.48 -1.41 6.08
N SER A 78 26.78 -2.02 7.03
CA SER A 78 25.40 -2.48 6.81
C SER A 78 24.45 -1.32 6.56
N LEU A 79 24.58 -0.23 7.31
CA LEU A 79 23.80 0.98 7.09
C LEU A 79 24.05 1.59 5.70
N ALA A 80 25.29 1.58 5.22
CA ALA A 80 25.64 2.02 3.87
C ALA A 80 25.00 1.12 2.80
N ALA A 81 25.04 -0.22 2.98
CA ALA A 81 24.40 -1.16 2.05
C ALA A 81 22.89 -0.95 1.96
N VAL A 82 22.22 -0.73 3.10
CA VAL A 82 20.80 -0.37 3.16
C VAL A 82 20.55 0.96 2.44
N GLY A 83 21.41 1.97 2.65
CA GLY A 83 21.31 3.27 2.03
C GLY A 83 21.37 3.23 0.49
N PHE A 84 22.24 2.40 -0.09
CA PHE A 84 22.28 2.18 -1.54
C PHE A 84 21.01 1.50 -2.06
N SER A 85 20.50 0.53 -1.32
CA SER A 85 19.28 -0.19 -1.70
C SER A 85 18.01 0.66 -1.54
N TYR A 86 18.05 1.70 -0.71
CA TYR A 86 16.91 2.57 -0.44
C TYR A 86 16.39 3.28 -1.70
N GLN A 87 17.27 3.71 -2.60
CA GLN A 87 16.86 4.39 -3.83
C GLN A 87 16.09 3.46 -4.75
N ILE A 88 16.51 2.19 -4.82
CA ILE A 88 15.83 1.16 -5.62
C ILE A 88 14.47 0.84 -4.98
N ASN A 89 14.45 0.67 -3.66
CA ASN A 89 13.20 0.44 -2.92
C ASN A 89 12.21 1.61 -3.10
N PHE A 90 12.68 2.85 -3.05
CA PHE A 90 11.85 4.03 -3.30
C PHE A 90 11.22 3.98 -4.71
N LEU A 91 11.99 3.63 -5.74
CA LEU A 91 11.48 3.49 -7.10
C LEU A 91 10.40 2.41 -7.21
N LEU A 92 10.59 1.27 -6.55
CA LEU A 92 9.61 0.18 -6.50
C LEU A 92 8.31 0.61 -5.80
N ILE A 93 8.43 1.30 -4.68
CA ILE A 93 7.27 1.85 -3.95
C ILE A 93 6.55 2.89 -4.82
N ALA A 94 7.26 3.80 -5.46
CA ALA A 94 6.68 4.83 -6.33
C ALA A 94 5.91 4.20 -7.50
N LEU A 95 6.47 3.15 -8.12
CA LEU A 95 5.81 2.40 -9.19
C LEU A 95 4.51 1.72 -8.68
N SER A 96 4.60 1.06 -7.53
CA SER A 96 3.46 0.42 -6.87
C SER A 96 2.36 1.42 -6.56
N MET A 97 2.73 2.58 -6.00
CA MET A 97 1.79 3.65 -5.67
C MET A 97 1.11 4.22 -6.92
N GLY A 98 1.87 4.44 -8.00
CA GLY A 98 1.33 4.96 -9.27
C GLY A 98 0.23 4.05 -9.84
N ILE A 99 0.48 2.75 -9.89
CA ILE A 99 -0.48 1.76 -10.39
C ILE A 99 -1.71 1.69 -9.48
N SER A 100 -1.49 1.62 -8.17
CA SER A 100 -2.56 1.52 -7.18
C SER A 100 -3.43 2.79 -7.15
N LEU A 101 -2.83 3.96 -7.36
CA LEU A 101 -3.55 5.22 -7.45
C LEU A 101 -4.45 5.27 -8.68
N GLY A 102 -3.99 4.77 -9.83
CA GLY A 102 -4.81 4.65 -11.04
C GLY A 102 -6.06 3.79 -10.80
N ALA A 103 -5.92 2.64 -10.16
CA ALA A 103 -7.05 1.80 -9.76
C ALA A 103 -7.98 2.52 -8.77
N SER A 104 -7.43 3.24 -7.80
CA SER A 104 -8.20 4.02 -6.81
C SER A 104 -9.07 5.09 -7.46
N VAL A 105 -8.57 5.80 -8.46
CA VAL A 105 -9.32 6.83 -9.21
C VAL A 105 -10.51 6.20 -9.93
N LEU A 106 -10.34 5.05 -10.57
CA LEU A 106 -11.44 4.35 -11.23
C LEU A 106 -12.49 3.84 -10.23
N VAL A 107 -12.01 3.28 -9.10
CA VAL A 107 -12.90 2.82 -8.01
C VAL A 107 -13.72 3.98 -7.47
N SER A 108 -13.10 5.13 -7.15
CA SER A 108 -13.81 6.29 -6.60
C SER A 108 -14.85 6.84 -7.59
N ARG A 109 -14.52 6.86 -8.89
CA ARG A 109 -15.46 7.30 -9.94
C ARG A 109 -16.67 6.38 -10.04
N TYR A 110 -16.46 5.06 -10.09
CA TYR A 110 -17.57 4.11 -10.18
C TYR A 110 -18.34 4.01 -8.86
N PHE A 111 -17.66 4.23 -7.73
CA PHE A 111 -18.31 4.30 -6.43
C PHE A 111 -19.27 5.48 -6.34
N GLY A 112 -18.83 6.67 -6.77
CA GLY A 112 -19.69 7.86 -6.85
C GLY A 112 -20.85 7.72 -7.87
N ALA A 113 -20.67 6.93 -8.94
CA ALA A 113 -21.71 6.64 -9.92
C ALA A 113 -22.67 5.50 -9.51
N GLY A 114 -22.42 4.80 -8.37
CA GLY A 114 -23.22 3.67 -7.91
C GLY A 114 -23.07 2.39 -8.74
N GLU A 115 -22.06 2.31 -9.64
CA GLU A 115 -21.86 1.22 -10.59
C GLU A 115 -21.06 0.04 -9.98
N ARG A 116 -21.68 -0.72 -9.10
CA ARG A 116 -21.06 -1.78 -8.29
C ARG A 116 -20.34 -2.87 -9.09
N GLU A 117 -20.94 -3.31 -10.19
CA GLU A 117 -20.35 -4.32 -11.07
C GLU A 117 -19.00 -3.86 -11.65
N LYS A 118 -18.90 -2.57 -12.00
CA LYS A 118 -17.66 -2.00 -12.51
C LYS A 118 -16.62 -1.85 -11.42
N ILE A 119 -17.02 -1.49 -10.19
CA ILE A 119 -16.12 -1.44 -9.03
C ILE A 119 -15.45 -2.79 -8.83
N LYS A 120 -16.24 -3.89 -8.78
CA LYS A 120 -15.72 -5.24 -8.60
C LYS A 120 -14.69 -5.59 -9.69
N LYS A 121 -15.03 -5.34 -10.96
CA LYS A 121 -14.11 -5.60 -12.07
C LYS A 121 -12.81 -4.81 -11.97
N VAL A 122 -12.86 -3.54 -11.55
CA VAL A 122 -11.67 -2.71 -11.36
C VAL A 122 -10.82 -3.22 -10.20
N ILE A 123 -11.44 -3.64 -9.10
CA ILE A 123 -10.74 -4.21 -7.94
C ILE A 123 -10.02 -5.48 -8.35
N ASP A 124 -10.73 -6.43 -8.94
CA ASP A 124 -10.18 -7.73 -9.33
C ASP A 124 -9.04 -7.56 -10.35
N THR A 125 -9.28 -6.77 -11.41
CA THR A 125 -8.27 -6.53 -12.44
C THR A 125 -7.08 -5.74 -11.90
N GLY A 126 -7.31 -4.68 -11.14
CA GLY A 126 -6.24 -3.84 -10.58
C GLY A 126 -5.38 -4.58 -9.58
N PHE A 127 -5.99 -5.42 -8.73
CA PHE A 127 -5.26 -6.25 -7.79
C PHE A 127 -4.42 -7.32 -8.49
N LEU A 128 -5.03 -8.09 -9.40
CA LEU A 128 -4.33 -9.13 -10.18
C LEU A 128 -3.19 -8.54 -11.01
N PHE A 129 -3.41 -7.40 -11.66
CA PHE A 129 -2.38 -6.70 -12.41
C PHE A 129 -1.21 -6.27 -11.50
N SER A 130 -1.50 -5.72 -10.32
CA SER A 130 -0.48 -5.31 -9.35
C SER A 130 0.36 -6.51 -8.89
N VAL A 131 -0.27 -7.63 -8.55
CA VAL A 131 0.41 -8.86 -8.11
C VAL A 131 1.24 -9.45 -9.26
N PHE A 132 0.68 -9.53 -10.46
CA PHE A 132 1.39 -10.04 -11.64
C PHE A 132 2.64 -9.22 -11.95
N LEU A 133 2.53 -7.90 -11.92
CA LEU A 133 3.68 -7.03 -12.15
C LEU A 133 4.70 -7.14 -11.02
N ALA A 134 4.26 -7.27 -9.77
CA ALA A 134 5.16 -7.49 -8.63
C ALA A 134 5.96 -8.79 -8.77
N ILE A 135 5.35 -9.87 -9.25
CA ILE A 135 6.04 -11.14 -9.52
C ILE A 135 7.11 -10.96 -10.60
N ILE A 136 6.78 -10.30 -11.72
CA ILE A 136 7.74 -10.02 -12.79
C ILE A 136 8.93 -9.23 -12.26
N ILE A 137 8.66 -8.15 -11.51
CA ILE A 137 9.69 -7.30 -10.90
C ILE A 137 10.53 -8.09 -9.90
N ALA A 138 9.90 -8.90 -9.05
CA ALA A 138 10.60 -9.71 -8.06
C ALA A 138 11.56 -10.71 -8.74
N VAL A 139 11.09 -11.45 -9.73
CA VAL A 139 11.90 -12.43 -10.48
C VAL A 139 13.04 -11.73 -11.21
N ALA A 140 12.75 -10.69 -11.98
CA ALA A 140 13.77 -9.93 -12.70
C ALA A 140 14.76 -9.26 -11.73
N GLY A 141 14.27 -8.66 -10.65
CA GLY A 141 15.08 -8.00 -9.65
C GLY A 141 16.04 -8.95 -8.95
N VAL A 142 15.59 -10.14 -8.55
CA VAL A 142 16.46 -11.15 -7.93
C VAL A 142 17.55 -11.63 -8.89
N ILE A 143 17.21 -11.84 -10.18
CA ILE A 143 18.17 -12.29 -11.18
C ILE A 143 19.22 -11.21 -11.51
N PHE A 144 18.80 -9.95 -11.56
CA PHE A 144 19.66 -8.84 -11.98
C PHE A 144 20.18 -7.98 -10.82
N SER A 145 19.95 -8.36 -9.55
CA SER A 145 20.29 -7.55 -8.36
C SER A 145 21.75 -7.10 -8.35
N GLU A 146 22.69 -8.00 -8.58
CA GLU A 146 24.13 -7.70 -8.60
C GLU A 146 24.48 -6.72 -9.73
N LYS A 147 23.91 -6.91 -10.93
CA LYS A 147 24.15 -6.01 -12.07
C LYS A 147 23.60 -4.61 -11.82
N ILE A 148 22.47 -4.53 -11.13
CA ILE A 148 21.87 -3.25 -10.70
C ILE A 148 22.81 -2.53 -9.75
N LEU A 149 23.38 -3.23 -8.75
CA LEU A 149 24.31 -2.64 -7.78
C LEU A 149 25.61 -2.17 -8.46
N LEU A 150 26.14 -2.95 -9.38
CA LEU A 150 27.29 -2.56 -10.19
C LEU A 150 27.01 -1.31 -11.05
N PHE A 151 25.82 -1.22 -11.64
CA PHE A 151 25.41 -0.02 -12.39
C PHE A 151 25.36 1.23 -11.50
N PHE A 152 24.90 1.10 -10.26
CA PHE A 152 24.91 2.19 -9.26
C PHE A 152 26.28 2.44 -8.63
N ARG A 153 27.35 1.73 -9.08
CA ARG A 153 28.72 1.87 -8.61
C ARG A 153 28.86 1.67 -7.10
N VAL A 154 28.14 0.70 -6.56
CA VAL A 154 28.30 0.31 -5.15
C VAL A 154 29.71 -0.24 -4.93
N PRO A 155 30.43 0.17 -3.87
CA PRO A 155 31.77 -0.33 -3.57
C PRO A 155 31.80 -1.85 -3.42
N ASP A 156 32.82 -2.52 -3.98
CA ASP A 156 32.95 -3.99 -4.03
C ASP A 156 32.82 -4.65 -2.65
N LYS A 157 33.33 -4.00 -1.59
CA LYS A 157 33.20 -4.46 -0.21
C LYS A 157 31.78 -4.60 0.29
N LEU A 158 30.85 -3.83 -0.28
CA LEU A 158 29.44 -3.77 0.16
C LEU A 158 28.51 -4.56 -0.76
N ILE A 159 28.97 -4.99 -1.95
CA ILE A 159 28.13 -5.64 -2.95
C ILE A 159 27.45 -6.89 -2.37
N GLY A 160 28.16 -7.75 -1.66
CA GLY A 160 27.60 -8.98 -1.11
C GLY A 160 26.47 -8.75 -0.10
N MET A 161 26.63 -7.78 0.80
CA MET A 161 25.59 -7.40 1.76
C MET A 161 24.42 -6.70 1.07
N ALA A 162 24.71 -5.76 0.18
CA ALA A 162 23.71 -5.02 -0.57
C ALA A 162 22.89 -5.93 -1.50
N ASP A 163 23.50 -6.90 -2.14
CA ASP A 163 22.84 -7.87 -3.01
C ASP A 163 21.86 -8.75 -2.24
N SER A 164 22.29 -9.30 -1.10
CA SER A 164 21.43 -10.11 -0.23
C SER A 164 20.22 -9.29 0.26
N TYR A 165 20.45 -8.06 0.69
CA TYR A 165 19.39 -7.16 1.14
C TYR A 165 18.46 -6.77 -0.01
N LEU A 166 19.00 -6.45 -1.19
CA LEU A 166 18.23 -6.08 -2.36
C LEU A 166 17.35 -7.22 -2.88
N LYS A 167 17.84 -8.47 -2.85
CA LYS A 167 17.05 -9.66 -3.17
C LYS A 167 15.85 -9.81 -2.24
N LEU A 168 16.03 -9.56 -0.93
CA LEU A 168 14.92 -9.55 0.03
C LEU A 168 13.90 -8.45 -0.29
N ILE A 169 14.35 -7.26 -0.67
CA ILE A 169 13.46 -6.16 -1.10
C ILE A 169 12.65 -6.59 -2.32
N PHE A 170 13.27 -7.21 -3.33
CA PHE A 170 12.56 -7.66 -4.53
C PHE A 170 11.51 -8.75 -4.21
N ILE A 171 11.81 -9.69 -3.33
CA ILE A 171 10.84 -10.68 -2.87
C ILE A 171 9.70 -9.99 -2.08
N GLY A 172 10.06 -9.05 -1.22
CA GLY A 172 9.12 -8.22 -0.45
C GLY A 172 8.26 -7.27 -1.30
N CYS A 173 8.60 -7.10 -2.58
CA CYS A 173 7.82 -6.33 -3.53
C CYS A 173 6.39 -6.89 -3.71
N ILE A 174 6.22 -8.22 -3.68
CA ILE A 174 4.91 -8.88 -3.87
C ILE A 174 3.91 -8.47 -2.78
N PRO A 175 4.19 -8.66 -1.48
CA PRO A 175 3.28 -8.19 -0.43
C PRO A 175 3.14 -6.66 -0.41
N THR A 176 4.19 -5.90 -0.76
CA THR A 176 4.14 -4.43 -0.80
C THR A 176 3.17 -3.93 -1.88
N PHE A 177 3.22 -4.47 -3.09
CA PHE A 177 2.28 -4.10 -4.16
C PHE A 177 0.85 -4.49 -3.80
N SER A 178 0.66 -5.69 -3.23
CA SER A 178 -0.64 -6.15 -2.76
C SER A 178 -1.23 -5.22 -1.70
N TYR A 179 -0.41 -4.83 -0.70
CA TYR A 179 -0.80 -3.91 0.35
C TYR A 179 -1.17 -2.52 -0.21
N ASN A 180 -0.35 -1.96 -1.11
CA ASN A 180 -0.62 -0.66 -1.72
C ASN A 180 -1.90 -0.70 -2.58
N ALA A 181 -2.13 -1.76 -3.35
CA ALA A 181 -3.33 -1.93 -4.13
C ALA A 181 -4.58 -1.94 -3.24
N LEU A 182 -4.61 -2.78 -2.20
CA LEU A 182 -5.74 -2.87 -1.27
C LEU A 182 -5.98 -1.56 -0.52
N THR A 183 -4.92 -0.93 -0.03
CA THR A 183 -5.00 0.35 0.72
C THR A 183 -5.57 1.47 -0.15
N ASN A 184 -5.09 1.61 -1.39
CA ASN A 184 -5.56 2.65 -2.30
C ASN A 184 -7.00 2.38 -2.79
N ILE A 185 -7.39 1.13 -2.98
CA ILE A 185 -8.77 0.74 -3.26
C ILE A 185 -9.71 1.16 -2.12
N LEU A 186 -9.34 0.87 -0.85
CA LEU A 186 -10.12 1.29 0.33
C LEU A 186 -10.24 2.82 0.40
N ARG A 187 -9.16 3.53 0.17
CA ARG A 187 -9.16 5.01 0.10
C ARG A 187 -10.06 5.52 -1.02
N GLY A 188 -10.04 4.88 -2.18
CA GLY A 188 -10.94 5.19 -3.31
C GLY A 188 -12.42 5.02 -3.00
N MET A 189 -12.76 4.15 -2.04
CA MET A 189 -14.13 3.95 -1.53
C MET A 189 -14.47 4.86 -0.33
N GLY A 190 -13.61 5.82 0.03
CA GLY A 190 -13.83 6.73 1.15
C GLY A 190 -13.42 6.18 2.51
N ASP A 191 -12.75 5.03 2.57
CA ASP A 191 -12.27 4.44 3.82
C ASP A 191 -10.79 4.76 4.04
N SER A 192 -10.50 5.75 4.87
CA SER A 192 -9.13 6.11 5.28
C SER A 192 -8.72 5.55 6.65
N LYS A 193 -9.67 5.02 7.45
CA LYS A 193 -9.41 4.56 8.81
C LYS A 193 -8.84 3.15 8.87
N ASN A 194 -9.40 2.23 8.09
CA ASN A 194 -8.91 0.84 8.09
C ASN A 194 -7.44 0.75 7.64
N PRO A 195 -6.99 1.42 6.56
CA PRO A 195 -5.56 1.49 6.24
C PRO A 195 -4.68 2.02 7.38
N LEU A 196 -5.16 3.01 8.15
CA LEU A 196 -4.44 3.53 9.32
C LEU A 196 -4.24 2.45 10.39
N TYR A 197 -5.29 1.68 10.72
CA TYR A 197 -5.18 0.61 11.73
C TYR A 197 -4.17 -0.47 11.31
N PHE A 198 -4.13 -0.83 10.03
CA PHE A 198 -3.14 -1.78 9.53
C PHE A 198 -1.71 -1.25 9.68
N VAL A 199 -1.47 0.04 9.40
CA VAL A 199 -0.15 0.65 9.59
C VAL A 199 0.25 0.68 11.06
N ILE A 200 -0.65 1.07 11.97
CA ILE A 200 -0.36 1.13 13.41
C ILE A 200 0.01 -0.26 13.95
N ILE A 201 -0.78 -1.28 13.60
CA ILE A 201 -0.52 -2.66 14.04
C ILE A 201 0.82 -3.16 13.48
N SER A 202 1.07 -2.94 12.19
CA SER A 202 2.32 -3.33 11.54
C SER A 202 3.53 -2.64 12.16
N THR A 203 3.43 -1.35 12.45
CA THR A 203 4.48 -0.58 13.11
C THR A 203 4.75 -1.09 14.52
N GLY A 204 3.67 -1.40 15.28
CA GLY A 204 3.81 -2.00 16.61
C GLY A 204 4.53 -3.34 16.60
N ILE A 205 4.20 -4.22 15.67
CA ILE A 205 4.85 -5.53 15.52
C ILE A 205 6.32 -5.40 15.11
N ASN A 206 6.65 -4.38 14.31
CA ASN A 206 8.03 -4.18 13.86
C ASN A 206 8.97 -3.67 14.96
N ILE A 207 8.47 -2.86 15.90
CA ILE A 207 9.28 -2.26 16.97
C ILE A 207 9.55 -3.25 18.13
N ILE A 208 8.73 -4.29 18.28
CA ILE A 208 8.86 -5.33 19.33
C ILE A 208 9.81 -6.44 18.87
#